data_427597e265b8ca7011343a8fc55c40d9
#
_entry.id   427597e265b8ca7011343a8fc55c40d9
#
_cell.length_a   1.000
_cell.length_b   1.000
_cell.length_c   1.000
_cell.angle_alpha   90.00
_cell.angle_beta   90.00
_cell.angle_gamma   90.00
#
_symmetry.space_group_name_H-M   'P 1'
#
loop_
_entity.id
_entity.type
_entity.pdbx_description
1 polymer ?
#
loop_
_entity_poly.entity_id
_entity_poly.type
_entity_poly.pdbx_seq_one_letter_code
_entity_poly.pdbx_strand_id
1 'polypeptide(L)'
;MTLQTAAANANYGTTASGSSFYTAMRILPRAQREAMFQIYSFCRQVDDIADSDGPRPERLAALQQWRDDIDALYQGHPPPRLQDYAASVRTFGLKREDFLAIVDGMEMDVPQDIRAPDFATLDLYCDRVASAVGRLSVRVFGLPEDDGILLAHHLGRALQLTNILRDIDEDAALGRLYLPREGLLHAGITGDDPQKVIAERALPKVCVPLVERTKAHFAQADEIMKRNSRRAVRAPRIMSKYYRAILELLVARGFAAPRAPVRVNKMAKLAILLRYSII
;
A
#
# COMPACT_ATOMS: atom_id res chain seq x y z
N MET A 1 -7.92 -26.44 19.99
CA MET A 1 -7.02 -25.40 19.44
C MET A 1 -5.72 -26.10 19.07
N THR A 2 -5.57 -26.43 17.81
CA THR A 2 -4.49 -27.29 17.33
C THR A 2 -3.20 -26.49 17.12
N LEU A 3 -2.06 -27.11 17.39
CA LEU A 3 -0.70 -26.57 17.21
C LEU A 3 -0.43 -25.95 15.81
N GLN A 4 -1.20 -26.33 14.80
CA GLN A 4 -1.14 -25.77 13.44
C GLN A 4 -1.61 -24.31 13.34
N THR A 5 -2.65 -23.92 14.11
CA THR A 5 -3.14 -22.53 14.13
C THR A 5 -2.16 -21.57 14.82
N ALA A 6 -1.41 -22.07 15.81
CA ALA A 6 -0.37 -21.30 16.50
C ALA A 6 0.87 -21.11 15.61
N ALA A 7 1.22 -22.09 14.78
CA ALA A 7 2.36 -22.02 13.85
C ALA A 7 2.08 -21.08 12.67
N ALA A 8 0.85 -21.05 12.13
CA ALA A 8 0.45 -20.10 11.09
C ALA A 8 0.52 -18.65 11.60
N ASN A 9 -0.02 -18.38 12.81
CA ASN A 9 0.05 -17.07 13.44
C ASN A 9 1.49 -16.62 13.77
N ALA A 10 2.41 -17.54 14.06
CA ALA A 10 3.82 -17.25 14.30
C ALA A 10 4.55 -16.85 12.99
N ASN A 11 4.19 -17.45 11.85
CA ASN A 11 4.77 -17.12 10.54
C ASN A 11 4.34 -15.73 10.04
N TYR A 12 3.07 -15.32 10.24
CA TYR A 12 2.60 -13.98 9.87
C TYR A 12 3.31 -12.86 10.65
N GLY A 13 3.72 -13.13 11.89
CA GLY A 13 4.41 -12.17 12.76
C GLY A 13 5.86 -11.92 12.39
N THR A 14 6.56 -12.88 11.80
CA THR A 14 8.00 -12.78 11.50
C THR A 14 8.28 -12.02 10.21
N THR A 15 7.45 -12.16 9.19
CA THR A 15 7.60 -11.46 7.89
C THR A 15 7.26 -9.97 8.00
N ALA A 16 6.35 -9.59 8.91
CA ALA A 16 5.87 -8.22 9.09
C ALA A 16 6.65 -7.42 10.15
N SER A 17 7.56 -8.02 10.92
CA SER A 17 8.16 -7.44 12.14
C SER A 17 8.97 -6.15 11.94
N GLY A 18 9.30 -5.77 10.70
CA GLY A 18 10.00 -4.52 10.38
C GLY A 18 9.10 -3.38 9.85
N SER A 19 7.84 -3.66 9.54
CA SER A 19 6.91 -2.72 8.92
C SER A 19 6.25 -1.81 9.97
N SER A 20 6.13 -0.50 9.65
CA SER A 20 5.34 0.45 10.43
C SER A 20 3.85 0.09 10.49
N PHE A 21 3.37 -0.59 9.45
CA PHE A 21 2.03 -1.13 9.36
C PHE A 21 1.80 -2.23 10.42
N TYR A 22 2.75 -3.14 10.58
CA TYR A 22 2.70 -4.18 11.62
C TYR A 22 2.54 -3.61 13.03
N THR A 23 3.28 -2.54 13.33
CA THR A 23 3.22 -1.90 14.64
C THR A 23 1.85 -1.23 14.88
N ALA A 24 1.27 -0.61 13.85
CA ALA A 24 -0.08 -0.04 13.93
C ALA A 24 -1.17 -1.12 14.11
N MET A 25 -0.99 -2.31 13.55
CA MET A 25 -1.91 -3.43 13.73
C MET A 25 -1.89 -4.03 15.14
N ARG A 26 -0.72 -4.02 15.82
CA ARG A 26 -0.58 -4.62 17.18
C ARG A 26 -1.46 -3.99 18.24
N ILE A 27 -1.85 -2.73 18.09
CA ILE A 27 -2.70 -2.02 19.05
C ILE A 27 -4.21 -2.30 18.86
N LEU A 28 -4.58 -3.02 17.80
CA LEU A 28 -5.96 -3.36 17.51
C LEU A 28 -6.51 -4.48 18.43
N PRO A 29 -7.81 -4.50 18.71
CA PRO A 29 -8.48 -5.64 19.32
C PRO A 29 -8.19 -6.94 18.54
N ARG A 30 -8.22 -8.08 19.23
CA ARG A 30 -7.77 -9.36 18.68
C ARG A 30 -8.39 -9.68 17.31
N ALA A 31 -9.72 -9.63 17.18
CA ALA A 31 -10.39 -9.95 15.92
C ALA A 31 -9.99 -9.02 14.76
N GLN A 32 -9.90 -7.69 15.04
CA GLN A 32 -9.45 -6.71 14.05
C GLN A 32 -7.99 -6.96 13.66
N ARG A 33 -7.14 -7.27 14.62
CA ARG A 33 -5.71 -7.56 14.38
C ARG A 33 -5.52 -8.80 13.53
N GLU A 34 -6.27 -9.89 13.81
CA GLU A 34 -6.25 -11.13 13.03
C GLU A 34 -6.67 -10.87 11.58
N ALA A 35 -7.77 -10.14 11.36
CA ALA A 35 -8.24 -9.77 10.03
C ALA A 35 -7.21 -8.90 9.28
N MET A 36 -6.57 -7.93 9.94
CA MET A 36 -5.53 -7.11 9.33
C MET A 36 -4.28 -7.90 8.98
N PHE A 37 -3.90 -8.90 9.78
CA PHE A 37 -2.79 -9.78 9.43
C PHE A 37 -3.12 -10.65 8.21
N GLN A 38 -4.35 -11.13 8.07
CA GLN A 38 -4.79 -11.85 6.88
C GLN A 38 -4.73 -10.95 5.64
N ILE A 39 -5.29 -9.74 5.70
CA ILE A 39 -5.21 -8.75 4.60
C ILE A 39 -3.75 -8.48 4.22
N TYR A 40 -2.88 -8.24 5.20
CA TYR A 40 -1.46 -8.01 4.96
C TYR A 40 -0.77 -9.22 4.32
N SER A 41 -1.05 -10.42 4.83
CA SER A 41 -0.50 -11.67 4.27
C SER A 41 -0.95 -11.89 2.82
N PHE A 42 -2.21 -11.61 2.51
CA PHE A 42 -2.73 -11.65 1.15
C PHE A 42 -1.96 -10.67 0.24
N CYS A 43 -1.90 -9.39 0.63
CA CYS A 43 -1.17 -8.38 -0.14
C CYS A 43 0.28 -8.80 -0.40
N ARG A 44 0.97 -9.32 0.63
CA ARG A 44 2.35 -9.75 0.49
C ARG A 44 2.53 -10.93 -0.46
N GLN A 45 1.61 -11.91 -0.42
CA GLN A 45 1.68 -13.08 -1.28
C GLN A 45 1.45 -12.74 -2.76
N VAL A 46 0.50 -11.83 -3.07
CA VAL A 46 0.27 -11.40 -4.46
C VAL A 46 1.38 -10.47 -4.97
N ASP A 47 1.96 -9.65 -4.09
CA ASP A 47 3.12 -8.81 -4.35
C ASP A 47 4.36 -9.66 -4.66
N ASP A 48 4.66 -10.67 -3.82
CA ASP A 48 5.77 -11.61 -4.03
C ASP A 48 5.65 -12.39 -5.36
N ILE A 49 4.44 -12.67 -5.85
CA ILE A 49 4.22 -13.26 -7.17
C ILE A 49 4.61 -12.27 -8.29
N ALA A 50 4.15 -11.02 -8.19
CA ALA A 50 4.42 -9.99 -9.17
C ALA A 50 5.92 -9.61 -9.24
N ASP A 51 6.60 -9.68 -8.10
CA ASP A 51 8.03 -9.32 -7.97
C ASP A 51 8.99 -10.50 -8.16
N SER A 52 8.48 -11.72 -8.34
CA SER A 52 9.34 -12.91 -8.53
C SER A 52 10.08 -12.88 -9.87
N ASP A 53 11.26 -13.52 -9.92
CA ASP A 53 12.05 -13.69 -11.15
C ASP A 53 11.49 -14.75 -12.11
N GLY A 54 10.34 -15.36 -11.78
CA GLY A 54 9.69 -16.40 -12.57
C GLY A 54 9.20 -15.89 -13.92
N PRO A 55 8.99 -16.81 -14.90
CA PRO A 55 8.44 -16.46 -16.21
C PRO A 55 7.09 -15.72 -16.09
N ARG A 56 6.90 -14.68 -16.89
CA ARG A 56 5.66 -13.87 -16.86
C ARG A 56 4.38 -14.69 -16.99
N PRO A 57 4.27 -15.70 -17.87
CA PRO A 57 3.07 -16.55 -17.94
C PRO A 57 2.76 -17.31 -16.64
N GLU A 58 3.79 -17.77 -15.92
CA GLU A 58 3.62 -18.46 -14.64
C GLU A 58 3.14 -17.50 -13.54
N ARG A 59 3.67 -16.27 -13.51
CA ARG A 59 3.20 -15.21 -12.59
C ARG A 59 1.74 -14.84 -12.86
N LEU A 60 1.35 -14.69 -14.13
CA LEU A 60 -0.04 -14.42 -14.52
C LEU A 60 -0.96 -15.58 -14.11
N ALA A 61 -0.54 -16.84 -14.33
CA ALA A 61 -1.30 -18.01 -13.90
C ALA A 61 -1.46 -18.07 -12.37
N ALA A 62 -0.43 -17.72 -11.61
CA ALA A 62 -0.50 -17.67 -10.16
C ALA A 62 -1.43 -16.55 -9.66
N LEU A 63 -1.44 -15.37 -10.29
CA LEU A 63 -2.42 -14.31 -10.00
C LEU A 63 -3.83 -14.70 -10.37
N GLN A 64 -4.03 -15.42 -11.50
CA GLN A 64 -5.35 -15.97 -11.87
C GLN A 64 -5.84 -16.98 -10.84
N GLN A 65 -4.97 -17.86 -10.33
CA GLN A 65 -5.33 -18.78 -9.25
C GLN A 65 -5.79 -18.06 -7.99
N TRP A 66 -5.23 -16.88 -7.68
CA TRP A 66 -5.74 -16.06 -6.58
C TRP A 66 -7.14 -15.52 -6.84
N ARG A 67 -7.49 -15.13 -8.09
CA ARG A 67 -8.86 -14.73 -8.44
C ARG A 67 -9.84 -15.88 -8.25
N ASP A 68 -9.49 -17.06 -8.73
CA ASP A 68 -10.32 -18.26 -8.61
C ASP A 68 -10.56 -18.63 -7.13
N ASP A 69 -9.51 -18.53 -6.29
CA ASP A 69 -9.59 -18.80 -4.86
C ASP A 69 -10.43 -17.76 -4.10
N ILE A 70 -10.33 -16.48 -4.49
CA ILE A 70 -11.18 -15.41 -3.95
C ILE A 70 -12.64 -15.70 -4.34
N ASP A 71 -12.90 -16.09 -5.57
CA ASP A 71 -14.25 -16.44 -6.04
C ASP A 71 -14.83 -17.61 -5.27
N ALA A 72 -14.07 -18.67 -5.08
CA ALA A 72 -14.46 -19.83 -4.27
C ALA A 72 -14.73 -19.44 -2.79
N LEU A 73 -13.93 -18.54 -2.21
CA LEU A 73 -14.16 -18.01 -0.87
C LEU A 73 -15.54 -17.34 -0.75
N TYR A 74 -15.90 -16.50 -1.71
CA TYR A 74 -17.20 -15.77 -1.70
C TYR A 74 -18.39 -16.65 -2.10
N GLN A 75 -18.15 -17.76 -2.80
CA GLN A 75 -19.15 -18.82 -3.06
C GLN A 75 -19.37 -19.77 -1.87
N GLY A 76 -18.60 -19.61 -0.78
CA GLY A 76 -18.74 -20.45 0.40
C GLY A 76 -17.88 -21.73 0.39
N HIS A 77 -17.00 -21.89 -0.56
CA HIS A 77 -16.09 -23.03 -0.74
C HIS A 77 -14.61 -22.60 -0.65
N PRO A 78 -14.16 -21.96 0.45
CA PRO A 78 -12.81 -21.43 0.55
C PRO A 78 -11.78 -22.55 0.41
N PRO A 79 -10.76 -22.38 -0.43
CA PRO A 79 -9.63 -23.31 -0.48
C PRO A 79 -8.85 -23.27 0.83
N PRO A 80 -8.03 -24.31 1.15
CA PRO A 80 -7.33 -24.43 2.43
C PRO A 80 -6.58 -23.16 2.87
N ARG A 81 -5.93 -22.46 1.94
CA ARG A 81 -5.18 -21.22 2.23
C ARG A 81 -6.06 -20.03 2.63
N LEU A 82 -7.37 -20.05 2.30
CA LEU A 82 -8.33 -18.98 2.59
C LEU A 82 -9.38 -19.36 3.63
N GLN A 83 -9.33 -20.53 4.25
CA GLN A 83 -10.32 -20.95 5.24
C GLN A 83 -10.45 -19.96 6.40
N ASP A 84 -9.33 -19.46 6.92
CA ASP A 84 -9.31 -18.49 8.01
C ASP A 84 -9.88 -17.12 7.60
N TYR A 85 -9.84 -16.78 6.30
CA TYR A 85 -10.37 -15.51 5.78
C TYR A 85 -11.91 -15.46 5.80
N ALA A 86 -12.58 -16.61 5.66
CA ALA A 86 -14.03 -16.68 5.60
C ALA A 86 -14.71 -16.07 6.83
N ALA A 87 -14.13 -16.23 8.03
CA ALA A 87 -14.63 -15.62 9.25
C ALA A 87 -14.47 -14.09 9.22
N SER A 88 -13.32 -13.58 8.81
CA SER A 88 -13.06 -12.15 8.70
C SER A 88 -13.91 -11.48 7.62
N VAL A 89 -14.07 -12.13 6.46
CA VAL A 89 -14.93 -11.65 5.37
C VAL A 89 -16.36 -11.43 5.88
N ARG A 90 -16.94 -12.41 6.58
CA ARG A 90 -18.29 -12.30 7.15
C ARG A 90 -18.37 -11.25 8.27
N THR A 91 -17.42 -11.27 9.21
CA THR A 91 -17.46 -10.42 10.40
C THR A 91 -17.32 -8.95 10.06
N PHE A 92 -16.48 -8.61 9.10
CA PHE A 92 -16.17 -7.22 8.73
C PHE A 92 -16.78 -6.79 7.40
N GLY A 93 -17.53 -7.66 6.72
CA GLY A 93 -18.15 -7.35 5.43
C GLY A 93 -17.11 -6.99 4.36
N LEU A 94 -15.96 -7.68 4.36
CA LEU A 94 -14.91 -7.44 3.38
C LEU A 94 -15.45 -7.72 1.97
N LYS A 95 -15.12 -6.87 1.02
CA LYS A 95 -15.67 -6.94 -0.33
C LYS A 95 -14.76 -7.72 -1.26
N ARG A 96 -15.37 -8.61 -2.09
CA ARG A 96 -14.69 -9.38 -3.13
C ARG A 96 -13.92 -8.49 -4.10
N GLU A 97 -14.57 -7.44 -4.57
CA GLU A 97 -14.03 -6.49 -5.53
C GLU A 97 -12.73 -5.82 -5.04
N ASP A 98 -12.58 -5.61 -3.74
CA ASP A 98 -11.35 -5.01 -3.18
C ASP A 98 -10.17 -5.99 -3.20
N PHE A 99 -10.40 -7.27 -2.95
CA PHE A 99 -9.37 -8.30 -3.11
C PHE A 99 -8.96 -8.45 -4.58
N LEU A 100 -9.93 -8.49 -5.49
CA LEU A 100 -9.66 -8.58 -6.93
C LEU A 100 -8.91 -7.35 -7.44
N ALA A 101 -9.28 -6.14 -6.99
CA ALA A 101 -8.58 -4.92 -7.37
C ALA A 101 -7.09 -4.97 -6.97
N ILE A 102 -6.74 -5.55 -5.83
CA ILE A 102 -5.34 -5.73 -5.42
C ILE A 102 -4.62 -6.68 -6.38
N VAL A 103 -5.22 -7.82 -6.73
CA VAL A 103 -4.65 -8.75 -7.71
C VAL A 103 -4.45 -8.06 -9.06
N ASP A 104 -5.46 -7.30 -9.53
CA ASP A 104 -5.39 -6.54 -10.78
C ASP A 104 -4.31 -5.46 -10.75
N GLY A 105 -4.04 -4.88 -9.57
CA GLY A 105 -2.95 -3.93 -9.37
C GLY A 105 -1.59 -4.57 -9.54
N MET A 106 -1.38 -5.75 -8.95
CA MET A 106 -0.14 -6.52 -9.09
C MET A 106 0.07 -7.00 -10.52
N GLU A 107 -1.01 -7.37 -11.22
CA GLU A 107 -0.93 -7.76 -12.61
C GLU A 107 -0.46 -6.63 -13.54
N MET A 108 -0.70 -5.35 -13.19
CA MET A 108 -0.28 -4.22 -14.03
C MET A 108 1.25 -4.21 -14.32
N ASP A 109 2.06 -4.76 -13.42
CA ASP A 109 3.52 -4.84 -13.57
C ASP A 109 4.01 -6.15 -14.22
N VAL A 110 3.13 -7.14 -14.43
CA VAL A 110 3.55 -8.48 -14.88
C VAL A 110 3.69 -8.60 -16.41
N PRO A 111 2.75 -8.12 -17.26
CA PRO A 111 2.89 -8.23 -18.73
C PRO A 111 4.09 -7.46 -19.25
N GLN A 112 4.29 -6.26 -18.72
CA GLN A 112 5.45 -5.39 -18.94
C GLN A 112 5.67 -4.50 -17.73
N ASP A 113 6.91 -4.16 -17.45
CA ASP A 113 7.22 -3.22 -16.35
C ASP A 113 6.57 -1.85 -16.64
N ILE A 114 5.95 -1.25 -15.63
CA ILE A 114 5.37 0.09 -15.77
C ILE A 114 6.50 1.11 -16.00
N ARG A 115 6.41 1.85 -17.11
CA ARG A 115 7.40 2.89 -17.47
C ARG A 115 6.69 4.15 -17.91
N ALA A 116 6.84 5.22 -17.13
CA ALA A 116 6.25 6.52 -17.38
C ALA A 116 4.76 6.44 -17.75
N PRO A 117 3.90 5.91 -16.87
CA PRO A 117 2.47 5.84 -17.11
C PRO A 117 1.88 7.25 -17.26
N ASP A 118 0.76 7.38 -17.95
CA ASP A 118 -0.02 8.61 -17.83
C ASP A 118 -0.65 8.75 -16.43
N PHE A 119 -1.13 9.94 -16.10
CA PHE A 119 -1.72 10.19 -14.78
C PHE A 119 -2.92 9.29 -14.46
N ALA A 120 -3.73 8.94 -15.45
CA ALA A 120 -4.90 8.10 -15.25
C ALA A 120 -4.48 6.66 -14.88
N THR A 121 -3.48 6.12 -15.56
CA THR A 121 -2.89 4.81 -15.26
C THR A 121 -2.19 4.80 -13.90
N LEU A 122 -1.45 5.85 -13.56
CA LEU A 122 -0.84 5.98 -12.22
C LEU A 122 -1.88 6.06 -11.12
N ASP A 123 -2.97 6.81 -11.30
CA ASP A 123 -4.06 6.91 -10.33
C ASP A 123 -4.78 5.58 -10.16
N LEU A 124 -5.04 4.85 -11.25
CA LEU A 124 -5.60 3.52 -11.23
C LEU A 124 -4.69 2.53 -10.49
N TYR A 125 -3.38 2.58 -10.74
CA TYR A 125 -2.40 1.78 -10.01
C TYR A 125 -2.47 2.06 -8.51
N CYS A 126 -2.43 3.33 -8.11
CA CYS A 126 -2.55 3.72 -6.69
C CYS A 126 -3.89 3.27 -6.07
N ASP A 127 -4.99 3.30 -6.83
CA ASP A 127 -6.26 2.78 -6.35
C ASP A 127 -6.19 1.28 -6.06
N ARG A 128 -5.65 0.53 -7.00
CA ARG A 128 -5.60 -0.94 -6.94
C ARG A 128 -4.65 -1.44 -5.86
N VAL A 129 -3.40 -0.93 -5.80
CA VAL A 129 -2.39 -1.46 -4.87
C VAL A 129 -2.46 -0.85 -3.46
N ALA A 130 -3.15 0.27 -3.27
CA ALA A 130 -3.19 0.95 -1.97
C ALA A 130 -4.60 1.31 -1.50
N SER A 131 -5.44 1.96 -2.33
CA SER A 131 -6.79 2.32 -1.87
C SER A 131 -7.69 1.09 -1.69
N ALA A 132 -7.55 0.03 -2.48
CA ALA A 132 -8.28 -1.22 -2.28
C ALA A 132 -7.90 -1.88 -0.95
N VAL A 133 -6.61 -1.91 -0.60
CA VAL A 133 -6.14 -2.33 0.75
C VAL A 133 -6.74 -1.45 1.84
N GLY A 134 -6.82 -0.15 1.58
CA GLY A 134 -7.48 0.82 2.45
C GLY A 134 -8.96 0.50 2.65
N ARG A 135 -9.73 0.17 1.59
CA ARG A 135 -11.16 -0.19 1.67
C ARG A 135 -11.41 -1.45 2.49
N LEU A 136 -10.57 -2.47 2.37
CA LEU A 136 -10.61 -3.63 3.26
C LEU A 136 -10.31 -3.22 4.73
N SER A 137 -9.28 -2.40 4.93
CA SER A 137 -8.81 -2.00 6.27
C SER A 137 -9.84 -1.15 7.03
N VAL A 138 -10.49 -0.18 6.39
CA VAL A 138 -11.46 0.71 7.04
C VAL A 138 -12.71 -0.03 7.51
N ARG A 139 -13.11 -1.10 6.82
CA ARG A 139 -14.18 -2.01 7.28
C ARG A 139 -13.78 -2.74 8.56
N VAL A 140 -12.55 -3.24 8.63
CA VAL A 140 -12.01 -3.86 9.86
C VAL A 140 -11.94 -2.85 11.00
N PHE A 141 -11.60 -1.59 10.73
CA PHE A 141 -11.54 -0.55 11.75
C PHE A 141 -12.92 -0.06 12.21
N GLY A 142 -13.99 -0.36 11.44
CA GLY A 142 -15.36 0.00 11.77
C GLY A 142 -15.70 1.46 11.46
N LEU A 143 -15.17 2.01 10.36
CA LEU A 143 -15.61 3.30 9.84
C LEU A 143 -16.98 3.17 9.16
N PRO A 144 -17.81 4.23 9.17
CA PRO A 144 -18.96 4.35 8.28
C PRO A 144 -18.55 4.16 6.83
N GLU A 145 -19.38 3.54 6.00
CA GLU A 145 -19.02 3.10 4.65
C GLU A 145 -18.53 4.25 3.78
N ASP A 146 -19.27 5.34 3.68
CA ASP A 146 -18.93 6.49 2.84
C ASP A 146 -17.60 7.14 3.27
N ASP A 147 -17.46 7.42 4.57
CA ASP A 147 -16.23 7.99 5.11
C ASP A 147 -15.04 7.01 5.01
N GLY A 148 -15.31 5.71 5.15
CA GLY A 148 -14.32 4.67 4.97
C GLY A 148 -13.77 4.63 3.55
N ILE A 149 -14.66 4.65 2.54
CA ILE A 149 -14.27 4.67 1.12
C ILE A 149 -13.46 5.94 0.80
N LEU A 150 -13.93 7.11 1.25
CA LEU A 150 -13.21 8.37 1.04
C LEU A 150 -11.85 8.39 1.73
N LEU A 151 -11.76 7.87 2.96
CA LEU A 151 -10.49 7.76 3.68
C LEU A 151 -9.53 6.81 2.98
N ALA A 152 -10.01 5.66 2.53
CA ALA A 152 -9.21 4.69 1.77
C ALA A 152 -8.69 5.30 0.46
N HIS A 153 -9.54 6.04 -0.26
CA HIS A 153 -9.17 6.75 -1.47
C HIS A 153 -8.02 7.73 -1.23
N HIS A 154 -8.18 8.64 -0.27
CA HIS A 154 -7.19 9.69 -0.05
C HIS A 154 -5.94 9.17 0.67
N LEU A 155 -6.10 8.40 1.74
CA LEU A 155 -4.94 7.90 2.49
C LEU A 155 -4.16 6.86 1.67
N GLY A 156 -4.83 5.95 0.96
CA GLY A 156 -4.17 4.98 0.10
C GLY A 156 -3.27 5.65 -0.94
N ARG A 157 -3.81 6.64 -1.69
CA ARG A 157 -3.03 7.43 -2.66
C ARG A 157 -1.87 8.17 -2.01
N ALA A 158 -2.09 8.81 -0.86
CA ALA A 158 -1.02 9.51 -0.15
C ALA A 158 0.12 8.58 0.25
N LEU A 159 -0.19 7.36 0.72
CA LEU A 159 0.81 6.37 1.09
C LEU A 159 1.56 5.86 -0.15
N GLN A 160 0.84 5.53 -1.24
CA GLN A 160 1.47 4.98 -2.45
C GLN A 160 2.31 6.02 -3.19
N LEU A 161 1.84 7.25 -3.34
CA LEU A 161 2.64 8.33 -3.92
C LEU A 161 3.90 8.63 -3.08
N THR A 162 3.81 8.48 -1.75
CA THR A 162 5.00 8.59 -0.89
C THR A 162 5.98 7.44 -1.14
N ASN A 163 5.50 6.20 -1.34
CA ASN A 163 6.35 5.07 -1.71
C ASN A 163 7.04 5.33 -3.05
N ILE A 164 6.30 5.71 -4.09
CA ILE A 164 6.86 6.04 -5.42
C ILE A 164 7.96 7.10 -5.32
N LEU A 165 7.74 8.16 -4.53
CA LEU A 165 8.76 9.21 -4.31
C LEU A 165 9.96 8.74 -3.47
N ARG A 166 9.79 7.74 -2.61
CA ARG A 166 10.86 7.16 -1.78
C ARG A 166 11.72 6.21 -2.59
N ASP A 167 11.08 5.37 -3.40
CA ASP A 167 11.66 4.17 -3.98
C ASP A 167 12.14 4.38 -5.44
N ILE A 168 12.26 5.65 -5.90
CA ILE A 168 12.66 6.03 -7.28
C ILE A 168 13.88 5.24 -7.76
N ASP A 169 14.90 5.08 -6.93
CA ASP A 169 16.15 4.39 -7.30
C ASP A 169 15.98 2.86 -7.29
N GLU A 170 15.21 2.33 -6.34
CA GLU A 170 14.91 0.91 -6.21
C GLU A 170 14.02 0.43 -7.36
N ASP A 171 12.96 1.20 -7.67
CA ASP A 171 12.06 0.91 -8.79
C ASP A 171 12.81 0.94 -10.13
N ALA A 172 13.67 1.93 -10.33
CA ALA A 172 14.48 2.02 -11.54
C ALA A 172 15.47 0.86 -11.68
N ALA A 173 16.03 0.37 -10.57
CA ALA A 173 16.91 -0.81 -10.60
C ALA A 173 16.14 -2.08 -11.03
N LEU A 174 14.83 -2.15 -10.77
CA LEU A 174 13.93 -3.21 -11.23
C LEU A 174 13.36 -2.97 -12.64
N GLY A 175 13.80 -1.88 -13.32
CA GLY A 175 13.32 -1.52 -14.66
C GLY A 175 11.96 -0.80 -14.69
N ARG A 176 11.46 -0.34 -13.54
CA ARG A 176 10.16 0.32 -13.35
C ARG A 176 10.31 1.83 -13.20
N LEU A 177 9.33 2.60 -13.67
CA LEU A 177 9.29 4.05 -13.56
C LEU A 177 7.85 4.51 -13.36
N TYR A 178 7.44 4.75 -12.13
CA TYR A 178 6.07 5.19 -11.78
C TYR A 178 5.88 6.72 -11.88
N LEU A 179 6.89 7.47 -12.31
CA LEU A 179 6.74 8.92 -12.52
C LEU A 179 5.87 9.19 -13.75
N PRO A 180 4.88 10.10 -13.66
CA PRO A 180 3.93 10.32 -14.73
C PRO A 180 4.55 10.95 -15.96
N ARG A 181 4.17 10.45 -17.14
CA ARG A 181 4.66 10.89 -18.46
C ARG A 181 4.46 12.38 -18.67
N GLU A 182 3.31 12.91 -18.28
CA GLU A 182 3.01 14.35 -18.41
C GLU A 182 3.99 15.21 -17.59
N GLY A 183 4.35 14.73 -16.39
CA GLY A 183 5.35 15.40 -15.55
C GLY A 183 6.74 15.36 -16.16
N LEU A 184 7.14 14.23 -16.75
CA LEU A 184 8.42 14.09 -17.44
C LEU A 184 8.50 15.02 -18.63
N LEU A 185 7.49 15.03 -19.49
CA LEU A 185 7.41 15.91 -20.67
C LEU A 185 7.44 17.40 -20.27
N HIS A 186 6.69 17.78 -19.23
CA HIS A 186 6.70 19.16 -18.73
C HIS A 186 8.08 19.59 -18.19
N ALA A 187 8.83 18.65 -17.63
CA ALA A 187 10.21 18.87 -17.17
C ALA A 187 11.24 18.86 -18.31
N GLY A 188 10.83 18.54 -19.56
CA GLY A 188 11.71 18.40 -20.71
C GLY A 188 12.49 17.09 -20.75
N ILE A 189 12.03 16.09 -19.99
CA ILE A 189 12.62 14.74 -19.96
C ILE A 189 11.92 13.90 -21.01
N THR A 190 12.66 13.42 -22.00
CA THR A 190 12.17 12.55 -23.08
C THR A 190 12.69 11.13 -22.89
N GLY A 191 11.82 10.14 -23.19
CA GLY A 191 12.13 8.73 -23.00
C GLY A 191 11.60 8.18 -21.67
N ASP A 192 11.66 6.87 -21.55
CA ASP A 192 11.08 6.08 -20.46
C ASP A 192 12.08 5.05 -19.87
N ASP A 193 13.36 5.14 -20.25
CA ASP A 193 14.44 4.34 -19.63
C ASP A 193 14.60 4.78 -18.17
N PRO A 194 14.25 3.91 -17.19
CA PRO A 194 14.23 4.33 -15.80
C PRO A 194 15.56 4.87 -15.31
N GLN A 195 16.66 4.22 -15.65
CA GLN A 195 18.00 4.62 -15.17
C GLN A 195 18.46 5.98 -15.74
N LYS A 196 18.11 6.26 -16.99
CA LYS A 196 18.41 7.56 -17.62
C LYS A 196 17.54 8.65 -17.02
N VAL A 197 16.23 8.39 -16.88
CA VAL A 197 15.28 9.37 -16.34
C VAL A 197 15.64 9.77 -14.91
N ILE A 198 15.98 8.80 -14.04
CA ILE A 198 16.30 9.14 -12.65
C ILE A 198 17.63 9.88 -12.47
N ALA A 199 18.52 9.86 -13.48
CA ALA A 199 19.77 10.60 -13.50
C ALA A 199 19.61 12.05 -14.00
N GLU A 200 18.45 12.39 -14.58
CA GLU A 200 18.19 13.72 -15.15
C GLU A 200 18.20 14.83 -14.10
N ARG A 201 18.90 15.92 -14.39
CA ARG A 201 18.94 17.10 -13.49
C ARG A 201 17.58 17.75 -13.31
N ALA A 202 16.68 17.57 -14.26
CA ALA A 202 15.31 18.09 -14.22
C ALA A 202 14.33 17.25 -13.40
N LEU A 203 14.73 16.06 -12.91
CA LEU A 203 13.86 15.15 -12.15
C LEU A 203 13.13 15.81 -10.98
N PRO A 204 13.74 16.70 -10.18
CA PRO A 204 13.03 17.40 -9.12
C PRO A 204 11.77 18.15 -9.60
N LYS A 205 11.75 18.65 -10.84
CA LYS A 205 10.57 19.32 -11.41
C LYS A 205 9.39 18.36 -11.63
N VAL A 206 9.65 17.07 -11.80
CA VAL A 206 8.62 16.01 -11.88
C VAL A 206 8.12 15.63 -10.48
N CYS A 207 9.02 15.54 -9.51
CA CYS A 207 8.69 15.09 -8.16
C CYS A 207 7.90 16.14 -7.35
N VAL A 208 8.19 17.45 -7.52
CA VAL A 208 7.52 18.52 -6.75
C VAL A 208 5.99 18.52 -6.92
N PRO A 209 5.40 18.43 -8.13
CA PRO A 209 3.95 18.33 -8.28
C PRO A 209 3.36 17.08 -7.63
N LEU A 210 4.07 15.95 -7.65
CA LEU A 210 3.63 14.73 -6.95
C LEU A 210 3.64 14.90 -5.44
N VAL A 211 4.64 15.60 -4.88
CA VAL A 211 4.68 15.96 -3.46
C VAL A 211 3.45 16.78 -3.08
N GLU A 212 3.10 17.80 -3.87
CA GLU A 212 1.93 18.65 -3.57
C GLU A 212 0.62 17.87 -3.67
N ARG A 213 0.48 16.99 -4.68
CA ARG A 213 -0.66 16.06 -4.78
C ARG A 213 -0.74 15.14 -3.57
N THR A 214 0.39 14.59 -3.13
CA THR A 214 0.47 13.73 -1.94
C THR A 214 0.03 14.47 -0.68
N LYS A 215 0.49 15.71 -0.49
CA LYS A 215 0.07 16.57 0.62
C LYS A 215 -1.43 16.87 0.59
N ALA A 216 -2.00 17.13 -0.58
CA ALA A 216 -3.43 17.35 -0.74
C ALA A 216 -4.24 16.12 -0.32
N HIS A 217 -3.84 14.92 -0.73
CA HIS A 217 -4.47 13.67 -0.29
C HIS A 217 -4.36 13.48 1.23
N PHE A 218 -3.23 13.74 1.83
CA PHE A 218 -3.11 13.71 3.29
C PHE A 218 -4.03 14.71 3.98
N ALA A 219 -4.19 15.93 3.46
CA ALA A 219 -5.07 16.93 4.03
C ALA A 219 -6.54 16.48 4.01
N GLN A 220 -7.00 15.91 2.89
CA GLN A 220 -8.34 15.33 2.79
C GLN A 220 -8.54 14.15 3.76
N ALA A 221 -7.57 13.26 3.87
CA ALA A 221 -7.61 12.17 4.83
C ALA A 221 -7.71 12.68 6.29
N ASP A 222 -7.02 13.76 6.64
CA ASP A 222 -7.12 14.38 7.97
C ASP A 222 -8.52 14.91 8.25
N GLU A 223 -9.18 15.57 7.27
CA GLU A 223 -10.55 16.09 7.45
C GLU A 223 -11.56 14.94 7.67
N ILE A 224 -11.41 13.84 6.93
CA ILE A 224 -12.24 12.65 7.14
C ILE A 224 -11.99 12.05 8.53
N MET A 225 -10.73 11.92 8.94
CA MET A 225 -10.39 11.37 10.25
C MET A 225 -10.84 12.27 11.42
N LYS A 226 -10.96 13.59 11.24
CA LYS A 226 -11.45 14.51 12.29
C LYS A 226 -12.91 14.26 12.66
N ARG A 227 -13.76 13.94 11.68
CA ARG A 227 -15.20 13.74 11.87
C ARG A 227 -15.59 12.31 12.28
N ASN A 228 -14.61 11.41 12.35
CA ASN A 228 -14.83 10.01 12.72
C ASN A 228 -14.36 9.69 14.14
N SER A 229 -14.88 8.58 14.71
CA SER A 229 -14.52 8.16 16.06
C SER A 229 -13.01 7.92 16.20
N ARG A 230 -12.42 8.39 17.30
CA ARG A 230 -10.99 8.23 17.56
C ARG A 230 -10.53 6.76 17.49
N ARG A 231 -11.39 5.84 17.93
CA ARG A 231 -11.13 4.39 17.91
C ARG A 231 -10.98 3.87 16.48
N ALA A 232 -11.92 4.21 15.60
CA ALA A 232 -11.92 3.73 14.21
C ALA A 232 -10.75 4.31 13.39
N VAL A 233 -10.36 5.56 13.64
CA VAL A 233 -9.27 6.22 12.89
C VAL A 233 -7.89 6.11 13.54
N ARG A 234 -7.75 5.35 14.62
CA ARG A 234 -6.47 5.23 15.36
C ARG A 234 -5.35 4.68 14.49
N ALA A 235 -5.56 3.53 13.86
CA ALA A 235 -4.56 2.93 12.98
C ALA A 235 -4.30 3.79 11.71
N PRO A 236 -5.30 4.30 10.98
CA PRO A 236 -5.10 5.25 9.90
C PRO A 236 -4.29 6.50 10.29
N ARG A 237 -4.53 7.07 11.47
CA ARG A 237 -3.76 8.24 11.97
C ARG A 237 -2.28 7.91 12.19
N ILE A 238 -1.98 6.76 12.76
CA ILE A 238 -0.58 6.32 12.95
C ILE A 238 0.10 6.19 11.59
N MET A 239 -0.56 5.54 10.63
CA MET A 239 -0.04 5.38 9.27
C MET A 239 0.16 6.73 8.59
N SER A 240 -0.83 7.62 8.64
CA SER A 240 -0.75 8.97 8.07
C SER A 240 0.46 9.75 8.65
N LYS A 241 0.64 9.75 9.97
CA LYS A 241 1.74 10.48 10.61
C LYS A 241 3.11 9.91 10.26
N TYR A 242 3.21 8.59 10.20
CA TYR A 242 4.47 7.94 9.82
C TYR A 242 4.87 8.27 8.37
N TYR A 243 3.92 8.18 7.43
CA TYR A 243 4.21 8.47 6.03
C TYR A 243 4.41 9.96 5.74
N ARG A 244 3.74 10.85 6.47
CA ARG A 244 4.06 12.29 6.42
C ARG A 244 5.49 12.56 6.84
N ALA A 245 5.97 11.92 7.92
CA ALA A 245 7.36 12.06 8.33
C ALA A 245 8.34 11.57 7.25
N ILE A 246 8.00 10.47 6.52
CA ILE A 246 8.79 10.05 5.35
C ILE A 246 8.77 11.15 4.27
N LEU A 247 7.59 11.65 3.90
CA LEU A 247 7.44 12.66 2.87
C LEU A 247 8.21 13.95 3.22
N GLU A 248 8.17 14.39 4.46
CA GLU A 248 8.93 15.55 4.96
C GLU A 248 10.45 15.33 4.82
N LEU A 249 10.94 14.15 5.15
CA LEU A 249 12.36 13.78 4.98
C LEU A 249 12.75 13.71 3.48
N LEU A 250 11.87 13.21 2.60
CA LEU A 250 12.09 13.20 1.15
C LEU A 250 12.19 14.61 0.59
N VAL A 251 11.29 15.50 1.01
CA VAL A 251 11.31 16.91 0.61
C VAL A 251 12.58 17.60 1.11
N ALA A 252 12.97 17.36 2.36
CA ALA A 252 14.19 17.94 2.94
C ALA A 252 15.47 17.44 2.26
N ARG A 253 15.52 16.15 1.86
CA ARG A 253 16.64 15.57 1.10
C ARG A 253 16.71 16.13 -0.32
N GLY A 254 15.57 16.43 -0.92
CA GLY A 254 15.43 16.74 -2.34
C GLY A 254 15.40 15.47 -3.21
N PHE A 255 15.24 15.69 -4.52
CA PHE A 255 15.06 14.63 -5.52
C PHE A 255 16.17 14.57 -6.59
N ALA A 256 17.17 15.43 -6.48
CA ALA A 256 18.36 15.36 -7.35
C ALA A 256 19.24 14.15 -6.97
N ALA A 257 19.85 13.52 -7.97
CA ALA A 257 20.83 12.47 -7.73
C ALA A 257 22.17 13.06 -7.21
N PRO A 258 22.91 12.35 -6.34
CA PRO A 258 22.60 11.08 -5.72
C PRO A 258 21.59 11.25 -4.56
N ARG A 259 20.69 10.29 -4.40
CA ARG A 259 19.63 10.29 -3.36
C ARG A 259 19.98 9.36 -2.22
N ALA A 260 20.26 9.92 -1.05
CA ALA A 260 20.47 9.11 0.15
C ALA A 260 19.15 8.43 0.59
N PRO A 261 19.18 7.18 1.06
CA PRO A 261 17.99 6.52 1.62
C PRO A 261 17.40 7.29 2.80
N VAL A 262 16.08 7.44 2.82
CA VAL A 262 15.35 8.15 3.88
C VAL A 262 14.75 7.15 4.87
N ARG A 263 15.00 7.37 6.16
CA ARG A 263 14.46 6.52 7.23
C ARG A 263 13.99 7.36 8.41
N VAL A 264 12.77 7.13 8.86
CA VAL A 264 12.25 7.68 10.11
C VAL A 264 12.99 7.00 11.26
N ASN A 265 13.61 7.79 12.16
CA ASN A 265 14.37 7.24 13.27
C ASN A 265 13.46 6.51 14.30
N LYS A 266 14.06 5.62 15.11
CA LYS A 266 13.32 4.78 16.06
C LYS A 266 12.56 5.60 17.11
N MET A 267 13.12 6.73 17.56
CA MET A 267 12.49 7.60 18.56
C MET A 267 11.25 8.30 18.00
N ALA A 268 11.32 8.81 16.75
CA ALA A 268 10.16 9.40 16.09
C ALA A 268 9.04 8.36 15.86
N LYS A 269 9.40 7.13 15.47
CA LYS A 269 8.43 6.02 15.37
C LYS A 269 7.74 5.76 16.72
N LEU A 270 8.52 5.67 17.78
CA LEU A 270 7.99 5.43 19.13
C LEU A 270 7.10 6.58 19.59
N ALA A 271 7.51 7.83 19.35
CA ALA A 271 6.71 9.01 19.71
C ALA A 271 5.36 9.04 18.98
N ILE A 272 5.32 8.71 17.67
CA ILE A 272 4.09 8.58 16.91
C ILE A 272 3.19 7.51 17.54
N LEU A 273 3.73 6.34 17.85
CA LEU A 273 2.98 5.26 18.46
C LEU A 273 2.40 5.64 19.83
N LEU A 274 3.22 6.16 20.74
CA LEU A 274 2.79 6.53 22.09
C LEU A 274 1.69 7.60 22.04
N ARG A 275 1.85 8.63 21.20
CA ARG A 275 0.87 9.71 21.09
C ARG A 275 -0.52 9.22 20.66
N TYR A 276 -0.61 8.17 19.85
CA TYR A 276 -1.88 7.65 19.32
C TYR A 276 -2.30 6.32 19.94
N SER A 277 -1.46 5.71 20.82
CA SER A 277 -1.80 4.49 21.54
C SER A 277 -2.66 4.74 22.78
N ILE A 278 -2.59 5.92 23.37
CA ILE A 278 -3.16 6.25 24.68
C ILE A 278 -4.56 6.93 24.57
N ILE A 279 -5.07 7.12 23.38
CA ILE A 279 -6.34 7.86 23.17
C ILE A 279 -7.48 6.92 22.76
#